data_bfe6b03185138c8d9492d9f9b6a32256
#
_entry.id   bfe6b03185138c8d9492d9f9b6a32256
#
_cell.length_a   1.000
_cell.length_b   1.000
_cell.length_c   1.000
_cell.angle_alpha   90.00
_cell.angle_beta   90.00
_cell.angle_gamma   90.00
#
_symmetry.space_group_name_H-M   'P 1'
#
loop_
_entity.id
_entity.type
_entity.pdbx_description
1 polymer ?
#
loop_
_entity_poly.entity_id
_entity_poly.type
_entity_poly.pdbx_seq_one_letter_code
_entity_poly.pdbx_strand_id
1 'polypeptide(L)'
;MPLRWRQRDRTYHPAIHRPATDWGVHVRRLQSGFSMIEVLVSVVLICVGLLGIAALQSKAVPFTQDSVQRNAAMMLTNDLLELVRANPTAVDSYIKAPDSDFASAPASCRPTPAAAADQLACWAAQASSLLPGAADLLSSSFYVCQNATPGPAGAAASCKGGSYLEIQVAWVAPVDSCLDGGTPTGNGTSSICTYRLRTRL
;
A
#
# COMPACT_ATOMS: atom_id res chain seq x y z
N MET A 1 35.63 13.97 45.43
CA MET A 1 35.56 15.47 45.29
C MET A 1 34.13 15.89 45.54
N PRO A 2 33.82 16.56 46.67
CA PRO A 2 32.46 16.99 46.98
C PRO A 2 32.27 18.45 46.50
N LEU A 3 31.19 18.68 45.76
CA LEU A 3 30.76 19.99 45.30
C LEU A 3 30.21 20.80 46.46
N ARG A 4 30.87 21.91 46.75
CA ARG A 4 30.46 22.92 47.72
C ARG A 4 29.34 23.77 47.16
N TRP A 5 28.16 23.75 47.79
CA TRP A 5 27.11 24.71 47.58
C TRP A 5 27.43 25.98 48.29
N ARG A 6 27.55 27.08 47.53
CA ARG A 6 27.75 28.43 48.05
C ARG A 6 26.40 29.01 48.45
N GLN A 7 26.21 29.21 49.77
CA GLN A 7 25.10 30.00 50.31
C GLN A 7 25.22 31.43 49.84
N ARG A 8 24.17 31.98 49.27
CA ARG A 8 24.05 33.37 48.86
C ARG A 8 23.33 34.12 49.96
N ASP A 9 24.03 35.06 50.58
CA ASP A 9 23.50 35.94 51.62
C ASP A 9 22.31 36.75 51.08
N ARG A 10 21.22 36.71 51.87
CA ARG A 10 20.06 37.58 51.68
C ARG A 10 20.34 38.92 52.36
N THR A 11 20.67 39.92 51.58
CA THR A 11 20.61 41.28 52.03
C THR A 11 19.15 41.72 52.20
N TYR A 12 18.82 42.04 53.43
CA TYR A 12 17.51 42.55 53.87
C TYR A 12 17.35 43.99 53.39
N HIS A 13 16.45 44.25 52.42
CA HIS A 13 16.05 45.60 52.04
C HIS A 13 14.79 45.99 52.85
N PRO A 14 14.81 47.16 53.56
CA PRO A 14 13.62 47.63 54.26
C PRO A 14 12.53 48.04 53.27
N ALA A 15 11.31 47.59 53.53
CA ALA A 15 10.14 47.92 52.77
C ALA A 15 9.79 49.39 52.87
N ILE A 16 9.85 50.09 51.75
CA ILE A 16 9.31 51.45 51.64
C ILE A 16 7.80 51.31 51.48
N HIS A 17 7.03 51.66 52.55
CA HIS A 17 5.58 51.79 52.48
C HIS A 17 5.21 52.95 51.54
N ARG A 18 4.76 52.63 50.30
CA ARG A 18 4.03 53.59 49.47
C ARG A 18 2.54 53.41 49.77
N PRO A 19 1.80 54.49 50.05
CA PRO A 19 0.35 54.38 50.17
C PRO A 19 -0.22 54.00 48.80
N ALA A 20 -0.93 52.88 48.76
CA ALA A 20 -1.68 52.45 47.60
C ALA A 20 -2.88 53.35 47.39
N THR A 21 -2.78 54.28 46.47
CA THR A 21 -3.96 54.90 45.88
C THR A 21 -4.58 53.86 44.94
N ASP A 22 -5.50 53.07 45.50
CA ASP A 22 -6.28 52.08 44.76
C ASP A 22 -7.32 52.79 43.89
N TRP A 23 -6.88 53.19 42.71
CA TRP A 23 -7.78 53.52 41.61
C TRP A 23 -8.22 52.21 40.97
N GLY A 24 -9.21 51.54 41.61
CA GLY A 24 -9.87 50.35 41.06
C GLY A 24 -10.54 50.68 39.74
N VAL A 25 -9.79 50.61 38.67
CA VAL A 25 -10.37 50.57 37.33
C VAL A 25 -11.03 49.20 37.17
N HIS A 26 -12.30 49.14 37.56
CA HIS A 26 -13.17 48.01 37.20
C HIS A 26 -13.32 48.00 35.69
N VAL A 27 -12.38 47.31 35.00
CA VAL A 27 -12.56 46.92 33.61
C VAL A 27 -13.74 45.90 33.64
N ARG A 28 -14.94 46.37 33.42
CA ARG A 28 -16.09 45.49 33.11
C ARG A 28 -15.74 44.77 31.84
N ARG A 29 -15.25 43.53 31.96
CA ARG A 29 -15.20 42.61 30.82
C ARG A 29 -16.67 42.45 30.38
N LEU A 30 -17.00 43.08 29.28
CA LEU A 30 -18.24 42.81 28.57
C LEU A 30 -18.17 41.33 28.16
N GLN A 31 -18.83 40.45 28.91
CA GLN A 31 -19.07 39.08 28.52
C GLN A 31 -20.05 39.14 27.34
N SER A 32 -19.53 39.17 26.12
CA SER A 32 -20.35 38.93 24.95
C SER A 32 -20.68 37.45 24.92
N GLY A 33 -21.94 37.10 25.17
CA GLY A 33 -22.46 35.75 24.97
C GLY A 33 -22.48 35.43 23.48
N PHE A 34 -22.18 34.19 23.10
CA PHE A 34 -22.34 33.72 21.73
C PHE A 34 -23.83 33.84 21.31
N SER A 35 -24.02 34.40 20.11
CA SER A 35 -25.35 34.45 19.51
C SER A 35 -25.79 33.03 19.12
N MET A 36 -27.07 32.72 19.33
CA MET A 36 -27.64 31.42 18.95
C MET A 36 -27.44 31.14 17.45
N ILE A 37 -27.47 32.19 16.60
CA ILE A 37 -27.23 32.08 15.19
C ILE A 37 -25.77 31.73 14.86
N GLU A 38 -24.81 32.22 15.64
CA GLU A 38 -23.36 31.95 15.47
C GLU A 38 -23.06 30.48 15.75
N VAL A 39 -23.69 29.90 16.78
CA VAL A 39 -23.55 28.46 17.09
C VAL A 39 -24.17 27.63 15.96
N LEU A 40 -25.34 27.99 15.47
CA LEU A 40 -25.99 27.27 14.37
C LEU A 40 -25.15 27.29 13.10
N VAL A 41 -24.65 28.45 12.71
CA VAL A 41 -23.78 28.59 11.53
C VAL A 41 -22.48 27.80 11.71
N SER A 42 -21.87 27.86 12.89
CA SER A 42 -20.63 27.12 13.18
C SER A 42 -20.83 25.60 13.07
N VAL A 43 -21.94 25.08 13.59
CA VAL A 43 -22.27 23.64 13.49
C VAL A 43 -22.48 23.24 12.05
N VAL A 44 -23.21 24.03 11.25
CA VAL A 44 -23.42 23.75 9.82
C VAL A 44 -22.08 23.72 9.06
N LEU A 45 -21.21 24.68 9.31
CA LEU A 45 -19.88 24.72 8.65
C LEU A 45 -19.03 23.51 9.03
N ILE A 46 -19.04 23.11 10.31
CA ILE A 46 -18.31 21.91 10.76
C ILE A 46 -18.89 20.65 10.09
N CYS A 47 -20.22 20.50 10.04
CA CYS A 47 -20.86 19.35 9.39
C CYS A 47 -20.47 19.25 7.90
N VAL A 48 -20.51 20.35 7.17
CA VAL A 48 -20.12 20.39 5.75
C VAL A 48 -18.64 20.03 5.59
N GLY A 49 -17.77 20.56 6.47
CA GLY A 49 -16.34 20.25 6.47
C GLY A 49 -16.07 18.76 6.73
N LEU A 50 -16.74 18.16 7.71
CA LEU A 50 -16.59 16.74 8.03
C LEU A 50 -17.10 15.83 6.90
N LEU A 51 -18.22 16.18 6.27
CA LEU A 51 -18.74 15.44 5.11
C LEU A 51 -17.77 15.49 3.92
N GLY A 52 -17.12 16.63 3.69
CA GLY A 52 -16.09 16.77 2.66
C GLY A 52 -14.87 15.86 2.92
N ILE A 53 -14.39 15.82 4.15
CA ILE A 53 -13.26 14.93 4.55
C ILE A 53 -13.66 13.46 4.40
N ALA A 54 -14.86 13.08 4.84
CA ALA A 54 -15.34 11.70 4.71
C ALA A 54 -15.43 11.26 3.23
N ALA A 55 -15.88 12.13 2.33
CA ALA A 55 -15.93 11.87 0.90
C ALA A 55 -14.52 11.66 0.29
N LEU A 56 -13.52 12.44 0.70
CA LEU A 56 -12.14 12.27 0.27
C LEU A 56 -11.54 10.95 0.78
N GLN A 57 -11.80 10.60 2.05
CA GLN A 57 -11.30 9.34 2.63
C GLN A 57 -11.88 8.12 1.90
N SER A 58 -13.17 8.13 1.54
CA SER A 58 -13.78 7.02 0.80
C SER A 58 -13.13 6.78 -0.56
N LYS A 59 -12.60 7.81 -1.20
CA LYS A 59 -11.85 7.69 -2.46
C LYS A 59 -10.38 7.28 -2.27
N ALA A 60 -9.75 7.65 -1.16
CA ALA A 60 -8.34 7.33 -0.90
C ALA A 60 -8.10 5.86 -0.54
N VAL A 61 -9.04 5.20 0.16
CA VAL A 61 -8.90 3.82 0.63
C VAL A 61 -8.63 2.81 -0.50
N PRO A 62 -9.38 2.80 -1.62
CA PRO A 62 -9.12 1.87 -2.72
C PRO A 62 -7.71 1.96 -3.30
N PHE A 63 -7.19 3.18 -3.47
CA PHE A 63 -5.83 3.38 -4.00
C PHE A 63 -4.73 2.93 -3.03
N THR A 64 -4.95 3.10 -1.72
CA THR A 64 -3.99 2.57 -0.73
C THR A 64 -4.00 1.05 -0.72
N GLN A 65 -5.16 0.41 -0.87
CA GLN A 65 -5.27 -1.03 -0.99
C GLN A 65 -4.55 -1.55 -2.24
N ASP A 66 -4.76 -0.94 -3.42
CA ASP A 66 -4.04 -1.32 -4.64
C ASP A 66 -2.52 -1.19 -4.48
N SER A 67 -2.05 -0.13 -3.81
CA SER A 67 -0.62 0.04 -3.53
C SER A 67 -0.05 -1.09 -2.68
N VAL A 68 -0.79 -1.60 -1.68
CA VAL A 68 -0.39 -2.74 -0.86
C VAL A 68 -0.34 -4.02 -1.70
N GLN A 69 -1.37 -4.27 -2.53
CA GLN A 69 -1.39 -5.45 -3.40
C GLN A 69 -0.26 -5.40 -4.44
N ARG A 70 0.03 -4.23 -4.98
CA ARG A 70 1.15 -4.02 -5.91
C ARG A 70 2.50 -4.31 -5.27
N ASN A 71 2.70 -3.94 -4.00
CA ASN A 71 3.91 -4.31 -3.26
C ASN A 71 4.00 -5.83 -3.06
N ALA A 72 2.90 -6.51 -2.71
CA ALA A 72 2.86 -7.97 -2.61
C ALA A 72 3.16 -8.64 -3.97
N ALA A 73 2.60 -8.10 -5.06
CA ALA A 73 2.85 -8.57 -6.42
C ALA A 73 4.33 -8.41 -6.82
N MET A 74 4.94 -7.28 -6.46
CA MET A 74 6.37 -7.03 -6.67
C MET A 74 7.24 -8.03 -5.90
N MET A 75 6.91 -8.31 -4.64
CA MET A 75 7.64 -9.31 -3.84
C MET A 75 7.52 -10.70 -4.49
N LEU A 76 6.31 -11.12 -4.84
CA LEU A 76 6.06 -12.41 -5.49
C LEU A 76 6.85 -12.58 -6.81
N THR A 77 6.85 -11.54 -7.66
CA THR A 77 7.55 -11.61 -8.95
C THR A 77 9.08 -11.63 -8.77
N ASN A 78 9.60 -10.93 -7.75
CA ASN A 78 11.02 -10.99 -7.41
C ASN A 78 11.39 -12.36 -6.81
N ASP A 79 10.57 -12.94 -5.94
CA ASP A 79 10.81 -14.29 -5.39
C ASP A 79 10.90 -15.33 -6.51
N LEU A 80 9.97 -15.28 -7.48
CA LEU A 80 10.03 -16.19 -8.62
C LEU A 80 11.28 -15.94 -9.49
N LEU A 81 11.63 -14.68 -9.71
CA LEU A 81 12.84 -14.33 -10.47
C LEU A 81 14.10 -14.92 -9.82
N GLU A 82 14.21 -14.86 -8.49
CA GLU A 82 15.35 -15.45 -7.77
C GLU A 82 15.36 -16.99 -7.87
N LEU A 83 14.20 -17.65 -7.85
CA LEU A 83 14.12 -19.09 -8.11
C LEU A 83 14.61 -19.45 -9.53
N VAL A 84 14.21 -18.69 -10.54
CA VAL A 84 14.66 -18.87 -11.92
C VAL A 84 16.17 -18.64 -12.04
N ARG A 85 16.70 -17.59 -11.41
CA ARG A 85 18.14 -17.30 -11.41
C ARG A 85 18.98 -18.34 -10.68
N ALA A 86 18.42 -18.92 -9.62
CA ALA A 86 19.09 -20.01 -8.89
C ALA A 86 19.15 -21.32 -9.71
N ASN A 87 18.30 -21.48 -10.72
CA ASN A 87 18.20 -22.67 -11.56
C ASN A 87 18.27 -22.34 -13.07
N PRO A 88 19.39 -21.79 -13.57
CA PRO A 88 19.48 -21.27 -14.93
C PRO A 88 19.34 -22.35 -16.01
N THR A 89 19.60 -23.63 -15.70
CA THR A 89 19.45 -24.75 -16.61
C THR A 89 18.01 -25.29 -16.67
N ALA A 90 17.14 -24.86 -15.76
CA ALA A 90 15.75 -25.32 -15.64
C ALA A 90 14.74 -24.22 -15.97
N VAL A 91 15.14 -23.15 -16.66
CA VAL A 91 14.28 -21.98 -16.94
C VAL A 91 12.98 -22.40 -17.64
N ASP A 92 13.05 -23.34 -18.57
CA ASP A 92 11.86 -23.85 -19.28
C ASP A 92 10.80 -24.47 -18.36
N SER A 93 11.22 -25.00 -17.21
CA SER A 93 10.30 -25.56 -16.21
C SER A 93 9.54 -24.49 -15.42
N TYR A 94 9.95 -23.23 -15.50
CA TYR A 94 9.22 -22.10 -14.92
C TYR A 94 8.32 -21.38 -15.92
N ILE A 95 8.34 -21.79 -17.20
CA ILE A 95 7.51 -21.16 -18.23
C ILE A 95 6.06 -21.62 -18.09
N LYS A 96 5.15 -20.66 -18.01
CA LYS A 96 3.71 -20.86 -17.98
C LYS A 96 3.05 -19.87 -18.95
N ALA A 97 2.51 -20.38 -20.03
CA ALA A 97 1.82 -19.54 -21.01
C ALA A 97 0.52 -18.95 -20.46
N PRO A 98 0.05 -17.79 -20.97
CA PRO A 98 -1.32 -17.36 -20.72
C PRO A 98 -2.32 -18.46 -21.08
N ASP A 99 -3.48 -18.44 -20.44
CA ASP A 99 -4.57 -19.39 -20.67
C ASP A 99 -4.19 -20.87 -20.51
N SER A 100 -3.21 -21.14 -19.64
CA SER A 100 -2.84 -22.49 -19.22
C SER A 100 -2.89 -22.59 -17.69
N ASP A 101 -2.89 -23.80 -17.15
CA ASP A 101 -2.95 -24.03 -15.71
C ASP A 101 -1.55 -24.21 -15.11
N PHE A 102 -1.38 -23.87 -13.85
CA PHE A 102 -0.24 -24.28 -13.05
C PHE A 102 -0.41 -25.73 -12.64
N ALA A 103 0.69 -26.45 -12.48
CA ALA A 103 0.66 -27.76 -11.85
C ALA A 103 0.13 -27.64 -10.40
N SER A 104 -0.48 -28.70 -9.89
CA SER A 104 -0.89 -28.74 -8.49
C SER A 104 0.32 -28.66 -7.58
N ALA A 105 0.22 -27.85 -6.54
CA ALA A 105 1.29 -27.75 -5.56
C ALA A 105 1.50 -29.10 -4.84
N PRO A 106 2.76 -29.46 -4.52
CA PRO A 106 3.05 -30.65 -3.74
C PRO A 106 2.47 -30.53 -2.32
N ALA A 107 2.40 -31.63 -1.60
CA ALA A 107 1.83 -31.68 -0.24
C ALA A 107 2.52 -30.72 0.75
N SER A 108 3.77 -30.35 0.49
CA SER A 108 4.50 -29.36 1.27
C SER A 108 5.39 -28.52 0.37
N CYS A 109 5.32 -27.22 0.58
CA CYS A 109 6.21 -26.24 -0.04
C CYS A 109 7.37 -25.83 0.85
N ARG A 110 7.54 -26.48 2.00
CA ARG A 110 8.65 -26.24 2.93
C ARG A 110 9.25 -27.57 3.40
N PRO A 111 10.58 -27.76 3.29
CA PRO A 111 11.54 -26.85 2.64
C PRO A 111 11.22 -26.64 1.15
N THR A 112 11.84 -25.65 0.53
CA THR A 112 11.67 -25.37 -0.92
C THR A 112 11.91 -26.65 -1.74
N PRO A 113 10.98 -27.08 -2.61
CA PRO A 113 11.16 -28.27 -3.43
C PRO A 113 12.41 -28.18 -4.33
N ALA A 114 13.02 -29.33 -4.62
CA ALA A 114 14.18 -29.37 -5.51
C ALA A 114 13.79 -29.20 -7.00
N ALA A 115 12.60 -29.70 -7.39
CA ALA A 115 12.14 -29.62 -8.77
C ALA A 115 11.59 -28.22 -9.10
N ALA A 116 12.03 -27.63 -10.20
CA ALA A 116 11.63 -26.29 -10.64
C ALA A 116 10.11 -26.17 -10.87
N ALA A 117 9.48 -27.21 -11.43
CA ALA A 117 8.03 -27.25 -11.63
C ALA A 117 7.25 -27.20 -10.29
N ASP A 118 7.74 -27.90 -9.27
CA ASP A 118 7.13 -27.86 -7.93
C ASP A 118 7.33 -26.52 -7.25
N GLN A 119 8.49 -25.86 -7.47
CA GLN A 119 8.76 -24.50 -6.99
C GLN A 119 7.77 -23.52 -7.61
N LEU A 120 7.53 -23.61 -8.93
CA LEU A 120 6.54 -22.79 -9.63
C LEU A 120 5.11 -23.03 -9.11
N ALA A 121 4.74 -24.28 -8.86
CA ALA A 121 3.44 -24.63 -8.31
C ALA A 121 3.25 -24.10 -6.88
N CYS A 122 4.28 -24.19 -6.04
CA CYS A 122 4.29 -23.61 -4.70
C CYS A 122 4.18 -22.07 -4.75
N TRP A 123 4.88 -21.43 -5.68
CA TRP A 123 4.79 -20.00 -5.89
C TRP A 123 3.37 -19.59 -6.30
N ALA A 124 2.72 -20.32 -7.21
CA ALA A 124 1.34 -20.05 -7.63
C ALA A 124 0.37 -20.18 -6.46
N ALA A 125 0.52 -21.21 -5.61
CA ALA A 125 -0.27 -21.39 -4.40
C ALA A 125 -0.06 -20.23 -3.40
N GLN A 126 1.16 -19.73 -3.24
CA GLN A 126 1.44 -18.57 -2.44
C GLN A 126 0.78 -17.31 -3.02
N ALA A 127 0.88 -17.09 -4.33
CA ALA A 127 0.27 -15.96 -5.02
C ALA A 127 -1.25 -15.93 -4.85
N SER A 128 -1.91 -17.10 -4.98
CA SER A 128 -3.35 -17.23 -4.79
C SER A 128 -3.82 -16.90 -3.37
N SER A 129 -2.95 -17.07 -2.37
CA SER A 129 -3.26 -16.77 -0.97
C SER A 129 -2.98 -15.30 -0.58
N LEU A 130 -2.03 -14.64 -1.24
CA LEU A 130 -1.60 -13.28 -0.92
C LEU A 130 -2.34 -12.20 -1.69
N LEU A 131 -2.79 -12.50 -2.91
CA LEU A 131 -3.45 -11.52 -3.78
C LEU A 131 -4.97 -11.80 -3.84
N PRO A 132 -5.81 -10.77 -3.61
CA PRO A 132 -7.27 -10.93 -3.63
C PRO A 132 -7.78 -11.45 -4.98
N GLY A 133 -8.59 -12.51 -4.97
CA GLY A 133 -9.17 -13.10 -6.18
C GLY A 133 -8.17 -13.72 -7.15
N ALA A 134 -6.90 -13.84 -6.77
CA ALA A 134 -5.85 -14.39 -7.63
C ALA A 134 -6.08 -15.87 -7.97
N ALA A 135 -6.73 -16.65 -7.09
CA ALA A 135 -7.02 -18.05 -7.34
C ALA A 135 -7.79 -18.27 -8.65
N ASP A 136 -8.78 -17.42 -8.93
CA ASP A 136 -9.60 -17.49 -10.14
C ASP A 136 -8.89 -16.90 -11.38
N LEU A 137 -7.78 -16.23 -11.18
CA LEU A 137 -7.01 -15.55 -12.21
C LEU A 137 -5.74 -16.31 -12.63
N LEU A 138 -5.39 -17.40 -11.92
CA LEU A 138 -4.15 -18.16 -12.16
C LEU A 138 -4.02 -18.65 -13.58
N SER A 139 -5.11 -19.19 -14.17
CA SER A 139 -5.08 -19.69 -15.55
C SER A 139 -5.01 -18.55 -16.57
N SER A 140 -5.87 -17.54 -16.43
CA SER A 140 -6.11 -16.52 -17.46
C SER A 140 -5.14 -15.35 -17.42
N SER A 141 -4.77 -14.88 -16.21
CA SER A 141 -4.10 -13.58 -16.03
C SER A 141 -2.69 -13.68 -15.48
N PHE A 142 -2.26 -14.87 -15.02
CA PHE A 142 -0.90 -15.13 -14.62
C PHE A 142 -0.14 -15.80 -15.76
N TYR A 143 1.10 -15.36 -15.97
CA TYR A 143 2.00 -16.05 -16.89
C TYR A 143 3.48 -15.80 -16.55
N VAL A 144 4.31 -16.69 -17.00
CA VAL A 144 5.77 -16.61 -16.98
C VAL A 144 6.26 -16.94 -18.37
N CYS A 145 6.77 -15.94 -19.10
CA CYS A 145 7.10 -16.10 -20.51
C CYS A 145 8.52 -15.65 -20.81
N GLN A 146 9.16 -16.38 -21.74
CA GLN A 146 10.35 -15.87 -22.41
C GLN A 146 9.95 -15.21 -23.74
N ASN A 147 10.53 -14.04 -24.00
CA ASN A 147 10.31 -13.28 -25.24
C ASN A 147 11.63 -12.79 -25.81
N ALA A 148 11.71 -12.65 -27.13
CA ALA A 148 12.89 -12.09 -27.79
C ALA A 148 13.01 -10.57 -27.57
N THR A 149 11.88 -9.88 -27.50
CA THR A 149 11.78 -8.45 -27.23
C THR A 149 10.67 -8.19 -26.19
N PRO A 150 10.85 -7.23 -25.29
CA PRO A 150 9.77 -6.84 -24.40
C PRO A 150 8.59 -6.29 -25.22
N GLY A 151 7.40 -6.87 -25.04
CA GLY A 151 6.18 -6.34 -25.65
C GLY A 151 5.80 -4.98 -25.04
N PRO A 152 4.96 -4.18 -25.73
CA PRO A 152 4.41 -2.95 -25.16
C PRO A 152 3.56 -3.25 -23.90
N ALA A 153 3.39 -2.24 -23.05
CA ALA A 153 2.51 -2.37 -21.90
C ALA A 153 1.09 -2.74 -22.36
N GLY A 154 0.48 -3.73 -21.72
CA GLY A 154 -0.87 -4.20 -22.08
C GLY A 154 -0.95 -5.23 -23.20
N ALA A 155 0.11 -5.49 -23.96
CA ALA A 155 0.11 -6.58 -24.94
C ALA A 155 0.13 -7.94 -24.25
N ALA A 156 -0.59 -8.92 -24.84
CA ALA A 156 -0.51 -10.31 -24.41
C ALA A 156 0.92 -10.85 -24.61
N ALA A 157 1.40 -11.64 -23.66
CA ALA A 157 2.71 -12.29 -23.79
C ALA A 157 2.68 -13.32 -24.91
N SER A 158 3.69 -13.33 -25.75
CA SER A 158 3.75 -14.27 -26.87
C SER A 158 4.40 -15.60 -26.51
N CYS A 159 5.16 -15.68 -25.42
CA CYS A 159 5.90 -16.86 -24.93
C CYS A 159 6.68 -17.62 -26.05
N LYS A 160 7.27 -16.90 -26.98
CA LYS A 160 7.95 -17.46 -28.15
C LYS A 160 9.43 -17.80 -27.94
N GLY A 161 9.90 -17.74 -26.69
CA GLY A 161 11.29 -17.91 -26.36
C GLY A 161 12.10 -16.63 -26.57
N GLY A 162 13.28 -16.55 -25.97
CA GLY A 162 14.18 -15.40 -26.05
C GLY A 162 14.92 -15.13 -24.75
N SER A 163 15.62 -14.01 -24.69
CA SER A 163 16.47 -13.63 -23.55
C SER A 163 15.79 -12.73 -22.51
N TYR A 164 14.51 -12.38 -22.69
CA TYR A 164 13.76 -11.60 -21.73
C TYR A 164 12.74 -12.48 -21.02
N LEU A 165 12.79 -12.51 -19.70
CA LEU A 165 11.77 -13.11 -18.87
C LEU A 165 10.72 -12.05 -18.53
N GLU A 166 9.46 -12.42 -18.69
CA GLU A 166 8.32 -11.60 -18.33
C GLU A 166 7.41 -12.40 -17.39
N ILE A 167 7.18 -11.86 -16.20
CA ILE A 167 6.33 -12.47 -15.16
C ILE A 167 5.17 -11.51 -14.93
N GLN A 168 3.94 -12.01 -15.07
CA GLN A 168 2.74 -11.26 -14.75
C GLN A 168 1.95 -11.94 -13.64
N VAL A 169 1.50 -11.13 -12.70
CA VAL A 169 0.55 -11.48 -11.64
C VAL A 169 -0.64 -10.55 -11.70
N ALA A 170 -1.79 -11.02 -11.19
CA ALA A 170 -3.03 -10.27 -11.23
C ALA A 170 -3.80 -10.40 -9.92
N TRP A 171 -4.63 -9.42 -9.61
CA TRP A 171 -5.54 -9.44 -8.46
C TRP A 171 -6.83 -8.69 -8.78
N VAL A 172 -7.87 -8.98 -7.98
CA VAL A 172 -9.16 -8.28 -8.08
C VAL A 172 -9.17 -7.10 -7.11
N ALA A 173 -9.58 -5.95 -7.60
CA ALA A 173 -9.74 -4.72 -6.83
C ALA A 173 -11.08 -4.06 -7.13
N PRO A 174 -11.58 -3.12 -6.32
CA PRO A 174 -12.75 -2.32 -6.65
C PRO A 174 -12.58 -1.63 -8.01
N VAL A 175 -13.70 -1.38 -8.72
CA VAL A 175 -13.67 -0.69 -9.99
C VAL A 175 -12.95 0.66 -9.87
N ASP A 176 -12.20 1.04 -10.89
CA ASP A 176 -11.41 2.30 -10.97
C ASP A 176 -10.34 2.48 -9.87
N SER A 177 -9.97 1.43 -9.15
CA SER A 177 -8.92 1.50 -8.13
C SER A 177 -7.54 1.06 -8.61
N CYS A 178 -7.43 0.40 -9.77
CA CYS A 178 -6.14 0.01 -10.33
C CYS A 178 -5.34 1.24 -10.79
N LEU A 179 -4.12 1.39 -10.29
CA LEU A 179 -3.23 2.51 -10.65
C LEU A 179 -2.84 2.54 -12.14
N ASP A 180 -2.84 1.39 -12.81
CA ASP A 180 -2.49 1.26 -14.24
C ASP A 180 -3.74 1.04 -15.14
N GLY A 181 -4.92 1.41 -14.66
CA GLY A 181 -6.15 1.30 -15.43
C GLY A 181 -6.56 -0.14 -15.71
N GLY A 182 -6.88 -0.92 -14.67
CA GLY A 182 -7.22 -2.34 -14.76
C GLY A 182 -8.36 -2.67 -15.72
N THR A 183 -8.54 -3.95 -16.03
CA THR A 183 -9.63 -4.45 -16.88
C THR A 183 -10.88 -4.67 -16.01
N PRO A 184 -12.03 -4.01 -16.32
CA PRO A 184 -13.27 -4.26 -15.59
C PRO A 184 -13.68 -5.73 -15.69
N THR A 185 -14.18 -6.30 -14.59
CA THR A 185 -14.80 -7.63 -14.60
C THR A 185 -16.20 -7.55 -15.22
N GLY A 186 -16.74 -8.68 -15.68
CA GLY A 186 -18.01 -8.73 -16.39
C GLY A 186 -19.23 -8.21 -15.61
N ASN A 187 -19.14 -8.08 -14.28
CA ASN A 187 -20.20 -7.50 -13.45
C ASN A 187 -20.06 -5.98 -13.22
N GLY A 188 -18.97 -5.35 -13.69
CA GLY A 188 -18.73 -3.91 -13.57
C GLY A 188 -18.49 -3.37 -12.16
N THR A 189 -18.39 -4.25 -11.14
CA THR A 189 -18.20 -3.83 -9.73
C THR A 189 -16.74 -3.92 -9.29
N SER A 190 -15.91 -4.62 -10.05
CA SER A 190 -14.49 -4.82 -9.77
C SER A 190 -13.65 -4.72 -11.03
N SER A 191 -12.36 -4.58 -10.86
CA SER A 191 -11.37 -4.56 -11.94
C SER A 191 -10.26 -5.56 -11.64
N ILE A 192 -9.69 -6.13 -12.70
CA ILE A 192 -8.47 -6.94 -12.62
C ILE A 192 -7.29 -6.00 -12.78
N CYS A 193 -6.53 -5.84 -11.71
CA CYS A 193 -5.25 -5.14 -11.73
C CYS A 193 -4.13 -6.12 -12.04
N THR A 194 -3.09 -5.66 -12.71
CA THR A 194 -1.94 -6.50 -13.06
C THR A 194 -0.63 -5.82 -12.65
N TYR A 195 0.36 -6.64 -12.31
CA TYR A 195 1.74 -6.21 -12.17
C TYR A 195 2.62 -7.09 -13.07
N ARG A 196 3.53 -6.46 -13.79
CA ARG A 196 4.39 -7.14 -14.75
C ARG A 196 5.85 -6.79 -14.50
N LEU A 197 6.65 -7.80 -14.21
CA LEU A 197 8.09 -7.71 -14.14
C LEU A 197 8.71 -8.16 -15.46
N ARG A 198 9.64 -7.39 -15.99
CA ARG A 198 10.41 -7.72 -17.18
C ARG A 198 11.89 -7.59 -16.89
N THR A 199 12.63 -8.62 -17.21
CA THR A 199 14.08 -8.65 -16.99
C THR A 199 14.77 -9.44 -18.08
N ARG A 200 16.06 -9.20 -18.25
CA ARG A 200 16.92 -10.04 -19.10
C ARG A 200 17.51 -11.17 -18.26
N LEU A 201 17.48 -12.38 -18.78
CA LEU A 201 18.14 -13.54 -18.18
C LEU A 201 19.62 -13.61 -18.59
#